data_e229ba451f5a75064608aa8478d55dae
#
_entry.id   e229ba451f5a75064608aa8478d55dae
#
_cell.length_a   1.000
_cell.length_b   1.000
_cell.length_c   1.000
_cell.angle_alpha   90.00
_cell.angle_beta   90.00
_cell.angle_gamma   90.00
#
_symmetry.space_group_name_H-M   'P 1'
#
loop_
_entity.id
_entity.type
_entity.pdbx_description
1 polymer ?
#
loop_
_entity_poly.entity_id
_entity_poly.type
_entity_poly.pdbx_seq_one_letter_code
_entity_poly.pdbx_strand_id
1 'polypeptide(L)'
;MLAASGLLHLLQRHAVSPFGQPMCIYGDPAYPLRLHLQTPFRNAVLTPDMQAFNASMSAVRVSVEWLFGDIVNFFKFIDFKKNLKIGLSNVGKIYIVCAILQNALTCLYGNLTSEYFDCHPPSLEDYFE
;
A
#
# COMPACT_ATOMS: atom_id res chain seq x y z
N MET A 1 8.99 5.84 13.44
CA MET A 1 8.56 6.19 12.07
C MET A 1 7.08 6.57 12.01
N LEU A 2 6.12 5.71 12.34
CA LEU A 2 4.68 6.03 12.24
C LEU A 2 4.27 7.30 13.02
N ALA A 3 4.76 7.47 14.26
CA ALA A 3 4.46 8.65 15.08
C ALA A 3 5.03 9.96 14.50
N ALA A 4 6.14 9.89 13.77
CA ALA A 4 6.80 11.05 13.17
C ALA A 4 6.26 11.40 11.77
N SER A 5 5.47 10.52 11.15
CA SER A 5 4.95 10.72 9.79
C SER A 5 3.73 11.65 9.74
N GLY A 6 3.11 11.97 10.87
CA GLY A 6 1.83 12.70 10.92
C GLY A 6 0.62 11.90 10.39
N LEU A 7 0.82 10.68 9.89
CA LEU A 7 -0.22 9.87 9.26
C LEU A 7 -1.42 9.64 10.19
N LEU A 8 -1.18 9.32 11.46
CA LEU A 8 -2.27 9.08 12.41
C LEU A 8 -3.15 10.32 12.61
N HIS A 9 -2.56 11.49 12.63
CA HIS A 9 -3.29 12.76 12.73
C HIS A 9 -4.14 13.01 11.47
N LEU A 10 -3.59 12.73 10.28
CA LEU A 10 -4.35 12.84 9.02
C LEU A 10 -5.51 11.84 8.99
N LEU A 11 -5.30 10.59 9.41
CA LEU A 11 -6.36 9.59 9.49
C LEU A 11 -7.47 10.01 10.47
N GLN A 12 -7.12 10.52 11.65
CA GLN A 12 -8.11 11.03 12.61
C GLN A 12 -8.96 12.15 12.05
N ARG A 13 -8.39 12.98 11.18
CA ARG A 13 -9.08 14.13 10.60
C ARG A 13 -9.90 13.77 9.36
N HIS A 14 -9.45 12.83 8.55
CA HIS A 14 -10.01 12.59 7.22
C HIS A 14 -10.56 11.17 7.01
N ALA A 15 -10.19 10.19 7.83
CA ALA A 15 -10.63 8.81 7.64
C ALA A 15 -12.02 8.59 8.24
N VAL A 16 -13.02 9.21 7.62
CA VAL A 16 -14.42 9.10 7.99
C VAL A 16 -15.21 8.77 6.73
N SER A 17 -16.11 7.78 6.83
CA SER A 17 -17.00 7.42 5.72
C SER A 17 -18.03 8.53 5.46
N PRO A 18 -18.70 8.56 4.30
CA PRO A 18 -19.82 9.48 4.02
C PRO A 18 -20.96 9.40 5.06
N PHE A 19 -21.05 8.30 5.80
CA PHE A 19 -22.04 8.07 6.87
C PHE A 19 -21.51 8.42 8.27
N GLY A 20 -20.35 9.10 8.37
CA GLY A 20 -19.76 9.51 9.65
C GLY A 20 -19.07 8.40 10.45
N GLN A 21 -18.90 7.21 9.88
CA GLN A 21 -18.22 6.12 10.56
C GLN A 21 -16.70 6.21 10.39
N PRO A 22 -15.90 5.93 11.44
CA PRO A 22 -14.45 5.94 11.32
C PRO A 22 -13.99 4.83 10.37
N MET A 23 -13.13 5.18 9.43
CA MET A 23 -12.45 4.25 8.54
C MET A 23 -11.06 3.93 9.08
N CYS A 24 -10.52 2.77 8.73
CA CYS A 24 -9.17 2.37 9.12
C CYS A 24 -8.39 1.87 7.91
N ILE A 25 -7.08 1.99 8.00
CA ILE A 25 -6.15 1.32 7.10
C ILE A 25 -5.67 0.02 7.75
N TYR A 26 -5.34 -0.98 6.93
CA TYR A 26 -4.75 -2.22 7.41
C TYR A 26 -3.23 -2.16 7.30
N GLY A 27 -2.55 -2.35 8.41
CA GLY A 27 -1.11 -2.24 8.53
C GLY A 27 -0.41 -3.56 8.80
N ASP A 28 0.92 -3.49 8.72
CA ASP A 28 1.80 -4.61 9.07
C ASP A 28 1.63 -4.99 10.55
N PRO A 29 1.80 -6.28 10.89
CA PRO A 29 1.78 -6.74 12.27
C PRO A 29 2.70 -5.99 13.23
N ALA A 30 3.76 -5.33 12.76
CA ALA A 30 4.65 -4.55 13.61
C ALA A 30 4.01 -3.31 14.25
N TYR A 31 2.88 -2.84 13.71
CA TYR A 31 2.20 -1.66 14.24
C TYR A 31 1.22 -2.02 15.37
N PRO A 32 1.04 -1.13 16.36
CA PRO A 32 0.04 -1.32 17.39
C PRO A 32 -1.37 -1.08 16.84
N LEU A 33 -2.34 -1.86 17.28
CA LEU A 33 -3.75 -1.67 16.96
C LEU A 33 -4.24 -0.29 17.44
N ARG A 34 -4.94 0.45 16.58
CA ARG A 34 -5.52 1.77 16.86
C ARG A 34 -6.85 1.92 16.11
N LEU A 35 -7.64 2.95 16.48
CA LEU A 35 -8.95 3.21 15.86
C LEU A 35 -8.88 3.28 14.31
N HIS A 36 -7.87 3.96 13.77
CA HIS A 36 -7.69 4.13 12.33
C HIS A 36 -6.58 3.24 11.74
N LEU A 37 -6.08 2.27 12.52
CA LEU A 37 -5.02 1.35 12.08
C LEU A 37 -5.32 -0.05 12.59
N GLN A 38 -5.88 -0.87 11.72
CA GLN A 38 -6.13 -2.28 11.97
C GLN A 38 -4.88 -3.09 11.64
N THR A 39 -4.59 -4.08 12.45
CA THR A 39 -3.49 -5.04 12.22
C THR A 39 -4.01 -6.47 12.37
N PRO A 40 -3.28 -7.49 11.91
CA PRO A 40 -3.70 -8.88 12.10
C PRO A 40 -3.94 -9.20 13.57
N PHE A 41 -4.94 -10.01 13.84
CA PHE A 41 -5.15 -10.58 15.18
C PHE A 41 -3.99 -11.50 15.56
N ARG A 42 -3.44 -11.34 16.77
CA ARG A 42 -2.26 -12.07 17.26
C ARG A 42 -2.51 -12.84 18.55
N ASN A 43 -3.74 -13.14 18.86
CA ASN A 43 -4.07 -13.89 20.07
C ASN A 43 -3.43 -15.28 20.03
N ALA A 44 -3.09 -15.84 21.18
CA ALA A 44 -2.54 -17.19 21.27
C ALA A 44 -3.49 -18.24 20.66
N VAL A 45 -4.81 -17.99 20.76
CA VAL A 45 -5.85 -18.78 20.12
C VAL A 45 -6.69 -17.81 19.29
N LEU A 46 -6.72 -18.02 17.98
CA LEU A 46 -7.53 -17.27 17.03
C LEU A 46 -8.87 -17.98 16.83
N THR A 47 -9.96 -17.22 16.89
CA THR A 47 -11.26 -17.73 16.47
C THR A 47 -11.29 -17.97 14.94
N PRO A 48 -12.20 -18.80 14.42
CA PRO A 48 -12.33 -18.99 12.96
C PRO A 48 -12.54 -17.65 12.20
N ASP A 49 -13.31 -16.72 12.75
CA ASP A 49 -13.57 -15.42 12.15
C ASP A 49 -12.30 -14.56 12.10
N MET A 50 -11.48 -14.57 13.16
CA MET A 50 -10.19 -13.88 13.19
C MET A 50 -9.21 -14.47 12.18
N GLN A 51 -9.22 -15.80 12.00
CA GLN A 51 -8.39 -16.47 11.00
C GLN A 51 -8.83 -16.08 9.58
N ALA A 52 -10.13 -16.12 9.31
CA ALA A 52 -10.70 -15.73 8.02
C ALA A 52 -10.40 -14.26 7.71
N PHE A 53 -10.55 -13.36 8.68
CA PHE A 53 -10.18 -11.95 8.53
C PHE A 53 -8.69 -11.79 8.20
N ASN A 54 -7.80 -12.41 8.97
CA ASN A 54 -6.37 -12.33 8.73
C ASN A 54 -6.00 -12.85 7.33
N ALA A 55 -6.61 -13.94 6.88
CA ALA A 55 -6.39 -14.51 5.56
C ALA A 55 -6.84 -13.56 4.44
N SER A 56 -8.07 -13.02 4.54
CA SER A 56 -8.61 -12.07 3.57
C SER A 56 -7.74 -10.83 3.45
N MET A 57 -7.36 -10.24 4.58
CA MET A 57 -6.54 -9.02 4.58
C MET A 57 -5.11 -9.28 4.10
N SER A 58 -4.56 -10.46 4.37
CA SER A 58 -3.26 -10.86 3.82
C SER A 58 -3.30 -11.01 2.31
N ALA A 59 -4.38 -11.54 1.75
CA ALA A 59 -4.56 -11.66 0.30
C ALA A 59 -4.59 -10.28 -0.38
N VAL A 60 -5.30 -9.31 0.21
CA VAL A 60 -5.30 -7.93 -0.32
C VAL A 60 -3.93 -7.28 -0.20
N ARG A 61 -3.22 -7.50 0.89
CA ARG A 61 -1.89 -6.90 1.12
C ARG A 61 -0.82 -7.36 0.12
N VAL A 62 -0.97 -8.56 -0.41
CA VAL A 62 -0.06 -9.09 -1.45
C VAL A 62 0.02 -8.16 -2.67
N SER A 63 -1.05 -7.43 -3.00
CA SER A 63 -1.05 -6.46 -4.10
C SER A 63 0.02 -5.37 -3.95
N VAL A 64 0.32 -4.96 -2.72
CA VAL A 64 1.39 -3.98 -2.44
C VAL A 64 2.77 -4.56 -2.72
N GLU A 65 2.97 -5.84 -2.41
CA GLU A 65 4.22 -6.55 -2.70
C GLU A 65 4.41 -6.72 -4.22
N TRP A 66 3.32 -7.00 -4.94
CA TRP A 66 3.34 -7.06 -6.41
C TRP A 66 3.72 -5.72 -7.02
N LEU A 67 3.12 -4.60 -6.53
CA LEU A 67 3.50 -3.27 -6.99
C LEU A 67 5.00 -3.00 -6.82
N PHE A 68 5.58 -3.36 -5.68
CA PHE A 68 7.02 -3.22 -5.46
C PHE A 68 7.84 -4.07 -6.43
N GLY A 69 7.41 -5.30 -6.67
CA GLY A 69 8.01 -6.18 -7.67
C GLY A 69 7.96 -5.58 -9.07
N ASP A 70 6.81 -5.08 -9.48
CA ASP A 70 6.60 -4.46 -10.79
C ASP A 70 7.49 -3.22 -10.97
N ILE A 71 7.54 -2.32 -9.98
CA ILE A 71 8.39 -1.13 -10.04
C ILE A 71 9.85 -1.52 -10.28
N VAL A 72 10.39 -2.51 -9.56
CA VAL A 72 11.77 -2.96 -9.73
C VAL A 72 11.98 -3.68 -11.08
N ASN A 73 10.98 -4.38 -11.58
CA ASN A 73 11.05 -5.08 -12.86
C ASN A 73 11.01 -4.11 -14.05
N PHE A 74 10.18 -3.08 -14.01
CA PHE A 74 10.09 -2.07 -15.06
C PHE A 74 11.26 -1.07 -15.00
N PHE A 75 11.62 -0.63 -13.80
CA PHE A 75 12.66 0.38 -13.58
C PHE A 75 13.93 -0.26 -12.99
N LYS A 76 14.58 -1.12 -13.75
CA LYS A 76 15.75 -1.90 -13.27
C LYS A 76 16.91 -1.08 -12.73
N PHE A 77 16.98 0.21 -13.05
CA PHE A 77 18.02 1.11 -12.52
C PHE A 77 17.84 1.40 -11.00
N ILE A 78 16.64 1.16 -10.42
CA ILE A 78 16.40 1.30 -8.99
C ILE A 78 16.69 0.01 -8.20
N ASP A 79 17.30 -1.00 -8.81
CA ASP A 79 17.78 -2.18 -8.08
C ASP A 79 18.89 -1.75 -7.10
N PHE A 80 18.50 -1.64 -5.82
CA PHE A 80 19.37 -1.23 -4.72
C PHE A 80 20.61 -2.11 -4.54
N LYS A 81 20.58 -3.36 -4.99
CA LYS A 81 21.71 -4.28 -4.87
C LYS A 81 22.83 -3.95 -5.85
N LYS A 82 22.51 -3.27 -6.95
CA LYS A 82 23.47 -3.07 -8.05
C LYS A 82 23.82 -1.62 -8.31
N ASN A 83 22.87 -0.70 -8.26
CA ASN A 83 23.02 0.62 -8.87
C ASN A 83 22.86 1.81 -7.93
N LEU A 84 22.26 1.67 -6.76
CA LEU A 84 21.96 2.79 -5.88
C LEU A 84 22.76 2.73 -4.59
N LYS A 85 23.50 3.82 -4.33
CA LYS A 85 24.21 4.04 -3.05
C LYS A 85 23.34 4.92 -2.16
N ILE A 86 22.84 4.35 -1.06
CA ILE A 86 22.12 5.10 -0.03
C ILE A 86 23.04 6.18 0.52
N GLY A 87 22.57 7.43 0.51
CA GLY A 87 23.32 8.60 0.98
C GLY A 87 23.98 9.43 -0.13
N LEU A 88 24.18 8.89 -1.33
CA LEU A 88 24.71 9.64 -2.49
C LEU A 88 23.63 9.98 -3.53
N SER A 89 22.49 9.31 -3.49
CA SER A 89 21.39 9.49 -4.44
C SER A 89 20.08 9.76 -3.69
N ASN A 90 19.20 10.59 -4.25
CA ASN A 90 17.86 10.81 -3.74
C ASN A 90 16.94 9.59 -4.01
N VAL A 91 17.35 8.41 -3.53
CA VAL A 91 16.72 7.11 -3.80
C VAL A 91 15.21 7.14 -3.55
N GLY A 92 14.78 7.72 -2.43
CA GLY A 92 13.37 7.81 -2.10
C GLY A 92 12.56 8.63 -3.12
N LYS A 93 13.11 9.75 -3.61
CA LYS A 93 12.43 10.57 -4.64
C LYS A 93 12.34 9.82 -5.97
N ILE A 94 13.44 9.18 -6.38
CA ILE A 94 13.46 8.37 -7.60
C ILE A 94 12.41 7.25 -7.51
N TYR A 95 12.35 6.57 -6.36
CA TYR A 95 11.38 5.50 -6.15
C TYR A 95 9.94 6.00 -6.25
N ILE A 96 9.62 7.15 -5.64
CA ILE A 96 8.26 7.75 -5.72
C ILE A 96 7.91 8.08 -7.18
N VAL A 97 8.84 8.66 -7.94
CA VAL A 97 8.63 8.94 -9.38
C VAL A 97 8.34 7.65 -10.14
N CYS A 98 9.12 6.60 -9.91
CA CYS A 98 8.88 5.29 -10.53
C CYS A 98 7.51 4.70 -10.16
N ALA A 99 7.07 4.86 -8.91
CA ALA A 99 5.75 4.42 -8.46
C ALA A 99 4.62 5.19 -9.17
N ILE A 100 4.75 6.52 -9.31
CA ILE A 100 3.78 7.35 -10.04
C ILE A 100 3.72 6.91 -11.52
N LEU A 101 4.87 6.70 -12.16
CA LEU A 101 4.93 6.24 -13.54
C LEU A 101 4.34 4.83 -13.71
N GLN A 102 4.60 3.93 -12.76
CA GLN A 102 4.01 2.58 -12.76
C GLN A 102 2.49 2.65 -12.64
N ASN A 103 1.96 3.51 -11.77
CA ASN A 103 0.52 3.72 -11.67
C ASN A 103 -0.07 4.29 -12.96
N ALA A 104 0.60 5.27 -13.58
CA ALA A 104 0.17 5.80 -14.88
C ALA A 104 0.16 4.72 -15.98
N LEU A 105 1.14 3.83 -16.02
CA LEU A 105 1.13 2.68 -16.91
C LEU A 105 -0.05 1.74 -16.62
N THR A 106 -0.37 1.51 -15.36
CA THR A 106 -1.52 0.71 -14.96
C THR A 106 -2.84 1.35 -15.42
N CYS A 107 -2.97 2.68 -15.33
CA CYS A 107 -4.15 3.39 -15.86
C CYS A 107 -4.32 3.21 -17.38
N LEU A 108 -3.21 3.16 -18.14
CA LEU A 108 -3.24 3.06 -19.60
C LEU A 108 -3.43 1.62 -20.10
N TYR A 109 -2.83 0.65 -19.43
CA TYR A 109 -2.71 -0.72 -19.94
C TYR A 109 -3.28 -1.80 -19.02
N GLY A 110 -3.73 -1.43 -17.82
CA GLY A 110 -4.06 -2.40 -16.77
C GLY A 110 -2.83 -3.10 -16.19
N ASN A 111 -3.04 -4.02 -15.26
CA ASN A 111 -2.02 -4.91 -14.71
C ASN A 111 -2.66 -6.17 -14.11
N LEU A 112 -1.84 -7.16 -13.76
CA LEU A 112 -2.31 -8.41 -13.16
C LEU A 112 -3.05 -8.21 -11.84
N THR A 113 -2.71 -7.18 -11.07
CA THR A 113 -3.40 -6.84 -9.82
C THR A 113 -4.83 -6.41 -10.09
N SER A 114 -5.07 -5.55 -11.08
CA SER A 114 -6.41 -5.10 -11.46
C SER A 114 -7.28 -6.25 -11.98
N GLU A 115 -6.70 -7.16 -12.75
CA GLU A 115 -7.37 -8.37 -13.22
C GLU A 115 -7.72 -9.33 -12.05
N TYR A 116 -6.77 -9.56 -11.16
CA TYR A 116 -6.96 -10.47 -10.03
C TYR A 116 -8.06 -10.03 -9.06
N PHE A 117 -8.18 -8.72 -8.83
CA PHE A 117 -9.19 -8.16 -7.92
C PHE A 117 -10.46 -7.68 -8.66
N ASP A 118 -10.56 -7.88 -9.97
CA ASP A 118 -11.64 -7.38 -10.82
C ASP A 118 -11.94 -5.89 -10.57
N CYS A 119 -10.87 -5.10 -10.48
CA CYS A 119 -10.91 -3.68 -10.22
C CYS A 119 -10.30 -2.92 -11.39
N HIS A 120 -11.13 -2.20 -12.15
CA HIS A 120 -10.62 -1.37 -13.24
C HIS A 120 -9.81 -0.18 -12.68
N PRO A 121 -8.61 0.07 -13.23
CA PRO A 121 -7.86 1.27 -12.88
C PRO A 121 -8.66 2.54 -13.27
N PRO A 122 -8.46 3.67 -12.58
CA PRO A 122 -9.03 4.95 -12.99
C PRO A 122 -8.47 5.36 -14.37
N SER A 123 -9.12 6.34 -15.02
CA SER A 123 -8.52 6.98 -16.18
C SER A 123 -7.24 7.72 -15.79
N LEU A 124 -6.35 7.96 -16.76
CA LEU A 124 -5.13 8.71 -16.49
C LEU A 124 -5.42 10.14 -16.03
N GLU A 125 -6.50 10.74 -16.52
CA GLU A 125 -6.97 12.07 -16.11
C GLU A 125 -7.39 12.07 -14.65
N ASP A 126 -8.28 11.15 -14.25
CA ASP A 126 -8.73 11.01 -12.86
C ASP A 126 -7.60 10.70 -11.88
N TYR A 127 -6.53 10.04 -12.34
CA TYR A 127 -5.38 9.72 -11.49
C TYR A 127 -4.52 10.94 -11.16
N PHE A 128 -4.48 11.96 -12.03
CA PHE A 128 -3.66 13.15 -11.87
C PHE A 128 -4.45 14.39 -11.39
N GLU A 129 -5.77 14.32 -11.25
CA GLU A 129 -6.58 15.34 -10.58
C GLU A 129 -6.50 15.27 -9.06
#